data_f9234bbcc39b2dfeeac8748021d22d96
#
_entry.id   f9234bbcc39b2dfeeac8748021d22d96
#
_cell.length_a   1.000
_cell.length_b   1.000
_cell.length_c   1.000
_cell.angle_alpha   90.00
_cell.angle_beta   90.00
_cell.angle_gamma   90.00
#
_symmetry.space_group_name_H-M   'P 1'
#
loop_
_entity.id
_entity.type
_entity.pdbx_description
1 polymer ?
#
loop_
_entity_poly.entity_id
_entity_poly.type
_entity_poly.pdbx_seq_one_letter_code
_entity_poly.pdbx_strand_id
1 'polypeptide(L)'
;SWLCKILIDAGAMVTGYSLAPPTTPNLFSLADIENSMTSVIGDIRDFQTMKKTFDQAQPEIVFHLAAQPIVRTSYEEPAYTYETNVMGTVNILECVRRSSCVKSFLNVTTDKVYHNNEWEWGYRENEPLDGFDPYSNSKSCSELVTHSYKNSFFADNSVAISTARAGNVIGGGDFARDRIIPDCVRAAKQKKPIVVRNPYSTRPYQHVLEPLFAYLMIAQRQYEDPSVADWYNVGPDECDCVTTGKLTDLFCNIWGNGVTWENRWVDGPHEANFLKLDCSK
;
A
#
# COMPACT_ATOMS: atom_id res chain seq x y z
N SER A 1 10.07 4.12 -1.66
CA SER A 1 11.13 4.70 -2.51
C SER A 1 10.58 5.73 -3.50
N TRP A 2 9.59 5.40 -4.36
CA TRP A 2 9.01 6.39 -5.31
C TRP A 2 8.47 7.65 -4.62
N LEU A 3 7.69 7.52 -3.54
CA LEU A 3 7.18 8.66 -2.78
C LEU A 3 8.32 9.54 -2.24
N CYS A 4 9.36 8.92 -1.66
CA CYS A 4 10.52 9.68 -1.16
C CYS A 4 11.18 10.47 -2.29
N LYS A 5 11.38 9.84 -3.47
CA LYS A 5 11.98 10.50 -4.63
C LYS A 5 11.16 11.71 -5.08
N ILE A 6 9.84 11.57 -5.20
CA ILE A 6 8.94 12.67 -5.57
C ILE A 6 9.03 13.82 -4.57
N LEU A 7 8.98 13.51 -3.27
CA LEU A 7 9.05 14.52 -2.22
C LEU A 7 10.40 15.23 -2.18
N ILE A 8 11.51 14.51 -2.33
CA ILE A 8 12.86 15.08 -2.40
C ILE A 8 12.98 16.01 -3.61
N ASP A 9 12.53 15.59 -4.78
CA ASP A 9 12.56 16.41 -6.00
C ASP A 9 11.67 17.67 -5.90
N ALA A 10 10.61 17.59 -5.10
CA ALA A 10 9.79 18.73 -4.75
C ALA A 10 10.39 19.63 -3.65
N GLY A 11 11.56 19.31 -3.12
CA GLY A 11 12.26 20.10 -2.09
C GLY A 11 11.82 19.87 -0.66
N ALA A 12 11.06 18.80 -0.38
CA ALA A 12 10.65 18.46 0.98
C ALA A 12 11.81 17.87 1.80
N MET A 13 11.84 18.17 3.10
CA MET A 13 12.67 17.47 4.05
C MET A 13 12.05 16.11 4.41
N VAL A 14 12.64 15.02 3.92
CA VAL A 14 12.09 13.67 4.07
C VAL A 14 12.83 12.89 5.14
N THR A 15 12.10 12.36 6.11
CA THR A 15 12.59 11.35 7.05
C THR A 15 11.85 10.04 6.82
N GLY A 16 12.57 8.98 6.48
CA GLY A 16 12.04 7.63 6.31
C GLY A 16 12.38 6.76 7.51
N TYR A 17 11.40 6.01 8.00
CA TYR A 17 11.56 5.00 9.04
C TYR A 17 11.02 3.68 8.50
N SER A 18 11.86 2.68 8.31
CA SER A 18 11.49 1.39 7.73
C SER A 18 12.51 0.31 8.03
N LEU A 19 12.12 -0.94 7.83
CA LEU A 19 13.08 -2.05 7.75
C LEU A 19 14.05 -1.83 6.59
N ALA A 20 15.20 -2.50 6.64
CA ALA A 20 16.12 -2.55 5.49
C ALA A 20 15.41 -3.09 4.23
N PRO A 21 15.81 -2.65 3.02
CA PRO A 21 15.23 -3.16 1.78
C PRO A 21 15.29 -4.69 1.72
N PRO A 22 14.16 -5.39 1.44
CA PRO A 22 14.11 -6.86 1.54
C PRO A 22 14.68 -7.58 0.32
N THR A 23 15.10 -6.85 -0.73
CA THR A 23 15.57 -7.44 -2.00
C THR A 23 16.89 -6.82 -2.45
N THR A 24 17.66 -7.62 -3.22
CA THR A 24 18.81 -7.15 -3.96
C THR A 24 18.66 -7.62 -5.41
N PRO A 25 18.57 -6.69 -6.39
CA PRO A 25 18.57 -5.23 -6.22
C PRO A 25 17.30 -4.69 -5.58
N ASN A 26 17.29 -3.39 -5.21
CA ASN A 26 16.13 -2.66 -4.71
C ASN A 26 16.15 -1.22 -5.23
N LEU A 27 14.98 -0.61 -5.35
CA LEU A 27 14.85 0.75 -5.89
C LEU A 27 15.52 1.81 -5.01
N PHE A 28 15.52 1.62 -3.70
CA PHE A 28 16.09 2.59 -2.77
C PHE A 28 17.58 2.85 -3.03
N SER A 29 18.35 1.76 -3.23
CA SER A 29 19.76 1.84 -3.59
C SER A 29 19.99 2.23 -5.06
N LEU A 30 19.19 1.69 -6.01
CA LEU A 30 19.35 1.99 -7.43
C LEU A 30 19.10 3.45 -7.79
N ALA A 31 18.21 4.12 -7.07
CA ALA A 31 17.87 5.53 -7.27
C ALA A 31 18.62 6.49 -6.33
N ASP A 32 19.60 5.99 -5.59
CA ASP A 32 20.45 6.77 -4.65
C ASP A 32 19.61 7.66 -3.69
N ILE A 33 18.51 7.12 -3.20
CA ILE A 33 17.57 7.87 -2.36
C ILE A 33 18.15 8.15 -0.96
N GLU A 34 18.97 7.22 -0.46
CA GLU A 34 19.53 7.26 0.90
C GLU A 34 20.31 8.55 1.16
N ASN A 35 21.07 9.02 0.18
CA ASN A 35 21.92 10.22 0.34
C ASN A 35 21.16 11.54 0.28
N SER A 36 19.87 11.49 -0.05
CA SER A 36 19.02 12.67 -0.25
C SER A 36 17.94 12.85 0.82
N MET A 37 17.93 11.99 1.85
CA MET A 37 16.94 12.03 2.93
C MET A 37 17.54 11.55 4.27
N THR A 38 16.86 11.80 5.37
CA THR A 38 17.16 11.12 6.63
C THR A 38 16.54 9.72 6.60
N SER A 39 17.36 8.67 6.53
CA SER A 39 16.91 7.29 6.52
C SER A 39 17.24 6.59 7.83
N VAL A 40 16.22 6.11 8.53
CA VAL A 40 16.37 5.37 9.80
C VAL A 40 15.84 3.94 9.61
N ILE A 41 16.74 2.99 9.77
CA ILE A 41 16.39 1.57 9.78
C ILE A 41 15.80 1.21 11.14
N GLY A 42 14.54 0.78 11.14
CA GLY A 42 13.83 0.41 12.35
C GLY A 42 12.52 -0.34 12.06
N ASP A 43 12.02 -1.02 13.09
CA ASP A 43 10.77 -1.78 13.00
C ASP A 43 9.62 -0.94 13.59
N ILE A 44 8.49 -0.85 12.88
CA ILE A 44 7.32 -0.09 13.36
C ILE A 44 6.72 -0.68 14.65
N ARG A 45 7.04 -1.92 15.00
CA ARG A 45 6.68 -2.56 16.25
C ARG A 45 7.52 -2.06 17.44
N ASP A 46 8.72 -1.51 17.18
CA ASP A 46 9.54 -0.87 18.19
C ASP A 46 9.11 0.59 18.39
N PHE A 47 8.15 0.76 19.30
CA PHE A 47 7.61 2.08 19.65
C PHE A 47 8.68 3.07 20.13
N GLN A 48 9.66 2.61 20.90
CA GLN A 48 10.65 3.52 21.50
C GLN A 48 11.57 4.12 20.44
N THR A 49 12.11 3.29 19.55
CA THR A 49 12.97 3.73 18.45
C THR A 49 12.18 4.62 17.47
N MET A 50 10.93 4.23 17.15
CA MET A 50 10.07 5.03 16.27
C MET A 50 9.75 6.40 16.90
N LYS A 51 9.35 6.42 18.18
CA LYS A 51 9.04 7.66 18.90
C LYS A 51 10.25 8.62 18.93
N LYS A 52 11.45 8.09 19.19
CA LYS A 52 12.68 8.89 19.15
C LYS A 52 12.91 9.50 17.77
N THR A 53 12.77 8.70 16.71
CA THR A 53 12.92 9.18 15.33
C THR A 53 11.87 10.25 14.99
N PHE A 54 10.62 10.02 15.40
CA PHE A 54 9.52 10.94 15.18
C PHE A 54 9.76 12.29 15.89
N ASP A 55 10.21 12.26 17.15
CA ASP A 55 10.53 13.45 17.93
C ASP A 55 11.69 14.25 17.33
N GLN A 56 12.65 13.58 16.71
CA GLN A 56 13.76 14.24 16.01
C GLN A 56 13.32 14.85 14.67
N ALA A 57 12.45 14.17 13.95
CA ALA A 57 11.99 14.59 12.63
C ALA A 57 10.99 15.76 12.69
N GLN A 58 10.20 15.86 13.77
CA GLN A 58 9.12 16.87 13.92
C GLN A 58 8.27 17.04 12.66
N PRO A 59 7.67 15.96 12.11
CA PRO A 59 6.99 16.02 10.82
C PRO A 59 5.68 16.79 10.89
N GLU A 60 5.39 17.60 9.87
CA GLU A 60 4.08 18.25 9.69
C GLU A 60 3.10 17.32 8.97
N ILE A 61 3.62 16.45 8.07
CA ILE A 61 2.85 15.49 7.28
C ILE A 61 3.41 14.09 7.50
N VAL A 62 2.55 13.13 7.77
CA VAL A 62 2.92 11.73 8.00
C VAL A 62 2.21 10.82 7.02
N PHE A 63 2.97 10.05 6.24
CA PHE A 63 2.48 8.97 5.40
C PHE A 63 2.81 7.62 6.06
N HIS A 64 1.78 6.88 6.46
CA HIS A 64 1.94 5.55 7.01
C HIS A 64 1.75 4.48 5.92
N LEU A 65 2.88 3.99 5.38
CA LEU A 65 2.91 2.94 4.35
C LEU A 65 3.54 1.63 4.87
N ALA A 66 4.04 1.62 6.11
CA ALA A 66 4.68 0.44 6.66
C ALA A 66 3.66 -0.68 6.88
N ALA A 67 3.97 -1.86 6.34
CA ALA A 67 3.11 -3.04 6.46
C ALA A 67 3.90 -4.31 6.14
N GLN A 68 3.41 -5.45 6.61
CA GLN A 68 3.65 -6.75 5.98
C GLN A 68 2.60 -6.90 4.85
N PRO A 69 2.97 -6.76 3.55
CA PRO A 69 2.01 -6.59 2.46
C PRO A 69 1.73 -7.87 1.65
N ILE A 70 2.31 -9.01 2.02
CA ILE A 70 2.25 -10.24 1.22
C ILE A 70 1.20 -11.17 1.82
N VAL A 71 0.14 -11.46 1.06
CA VAL A 71 -0.96 -12.33 1.49
C VAL A 71 -0.45 -13.72 1.89
N ARG A 72 0.43 -14.34 1.10
CA ARG A 72 0.97 -15.67 1.42
C ARG A 72 1.72 -15.69 2.75
N THR A 73 2.59 -14.72 2.98
CA THR A 73 3.31 -14.58 4.25
C THR A 73 2.35 -14.39 5.43
N SER A 74 1.18 -13.77 5.21
CA SER A 74 0.21 -13.61 6.30
C SER A 74 -0.43 -14.92 6.76
N TYR A 75 -0.50 -15.93 5.89
CA TYR A 75 -0.92 -17.28 6.29
C TYR A 75 0.18 -18.05 7.03
N GLU A 76 1.43 -17.81 6.68
CA GLU A 76 2.59 -18.44 7.33
C GLU A 76 2.89 -17.79 8.68
N GLU A 77 2.78 -16.46 8.75
CA GLU A 77 3.12 -15.64 9.92
C GLU A 77 1.98 -14.66 10.29
N PRO A 78 0.82 -15.14 10.71
CA PRO A 78 -0.33 -14.28 11.00
C PRO A 78 -0.07 -13.34 12.17
N ALA A 79 0.57 -13.79 13.25
CA ALA A 79 0.88 -12.96 14.42
C ALA A 79 1.78 -11.76 14.03
N TYR A 80 2.86 -12.03 13.29
CA TYR A 80 3.74 -10.98 12.76
C TYR A 80 2.97 -9.97 11.88
N THR A 81 2.04 -10.46 11.06
CA THR A 81 1.21 -9.63 10.19
C THR A 81 0.33 -8.67 11.00
N TYR A 82 -0.36 -9.17 12.04
CA TYR A 82 -1.17 -8.32 12.91
C TYR A 82 -0.33 -7.38 13.77
N GLU A 83 0.78 -7.84 14.33
CA GLU A 83 1.70 -6.98 15.07
C GLU A 83 2.20 -5.81 14.23
N THR A 84 2.58 -6.09 12.98
CA THR A 84 3.08 -5.06 12.06
C THR A 84 1.96 -4.13 11.59
N ASN A 85 0.85 -4.68 11.09
CA ASN A 85 -0.17 -3.89 10.39
C ASN A 85 -1.14 -3.20 11.36
N VAL A 86 -1.45 -3.81 12.50
CA VAL A 86 -2.38 -3.24 13.48
C VAL A 86 -1.61 -2.50 14.58
N MET A 87 -0.72 -3.20 15.29
CA MET A 87 0.03 -2.55 16.38
C MET A 87 1.01 -1.50 15.84
N GLY A 88 1.59 -1.71 14.67
CA GLY A 88 2.38 -0.68 13.99
C GLY A 88 1.56 0.58 13.69
N THR A 89 0.29 0.43 13.26
CA THR A 89 -0.62 1.57 13.09
C THR A 89 -0.94 2.26 14.42
N VAL A 90 -1.18 1.51 15.49
CA VAL A 90 -1.34 2.07 16.85
C VAL A 90 -0.11 2.87 17.25
N ASN A 91 1.07 2.31 17.04
CA ASN A 91 2.33 2.94 17.43
C ASN A 91 2.56 4.28 16.73
N ILE A 92 2.35 4.37 15.42
CA ILE A 92 2.53 5.64 14.70
C ILE A 92 1.46 6.66 15.08
N LEU A 93 0.19 6.23 15.28
CA LEU A 93 -0.87 7.12 15.75
C LEU A 93 -0.61 7.64 17.17
N GLU A 94 0.02 6.86 18.05
CA GLU A 94 0.48 7.33 19.36
C GLU A 94 1.59 8.38 19.26
N CYS A 95 2.48 8.27 18.25
CA CYS A 95 3.46 9.33 17.98
C CYS A 95 2.76 10.60 17.52
N VAL A 96 1.80 10.49 16.59
CA VAL A 96 0.99 11.62 16.10
C VAL A 96 0.24 12.28 17.26
N ARG A 97 -0.46 11.50 18.10
CA ARG A 97 -1.24 12.00 19.24
C ARG A 97 -0.41 12.76 20.26
N ARG A 98 0.86 12.42 20.41
CA ARG A 98 1.80 13.06 21.35
C ARG A 98 2.62 14.17 20.72
N SER A 99 2.38 14.48 19.45
CA SER A 99 3.06 15.52 18.70
C SER A 99 2.24 16.81 18.67
N SER A 100 2.91 17.93 18.60
CA SER A 100 2.28 19.25 18.39
C SER A 100 2.53 19.80 16.98
N CYS A 101 3.34 19.11 16.17
CA CYS A 101 3.72 19.61 14.84
C CYS A 101 2.93 18.97 13.69
N VAL A 102 2.38 17.77 13.87
CA VAL A 102 1.63 17.08 12.81
C VAL A 102 0.30 17.78 12.53
N LYS A 103 0.04 18.03 11.26
CA LYS A 103 -1.24 18.58 10.77
C LYS A 103 -1.98 17.63 9.86
N SER A 104 -1.26 16.75 9.17
CA SER A 104 -1.84 15.81 8.19
C SER A 104 -1.25 14.41 8.38
N PHE A 105 -2.12 13.42 8.56
CA PHE A 105 -1.77 12.00 8.64
C PHE A 105 -2.58 11.21 7.61
N LEU A 106 -1.89 10.43 6.78
CA LEU A 106 -2.49 9.53 5.82
C LEU A 106 -2.07 8.08 6.08
N ASN A 107 -3.04 7.23 6.41
CA ASN A 107 -2.83 5.77 6.49
C ASN A 107 -3.13 5.13 5.13
N VAL A 108 -2.13 4.52 4.52
CA VAL A 108 -2.29 3.78 3.26
C VAL A 108 -2.66 2.33 3.55
N THR A 109 -3.86 1.95 3.12
CA THR A 109 -4.39 0.60 3.30
C THR A 109 -4.53 -0.14 1.97
N THR A 110 -5.59 -0.88 1.73
CA THR A 110 -5.73 -1.71 0.53
C THR A 110 -7.19 -1.81 0.10
N ASP A 111 -7.42 -2.12 -1.17
CA ASP A 111 -8.71 -2.52 -1.73
C ASP A 111 -9.34 -3.75 -1.05
N LYS A 112 -8.52 -4.57 -0.35
CA LYS A 112 -8.91 -5.83 0.29
C LYS A 112 -9.49 -5.67 1.70
N VAL A 113 -9.69 -4.42 2.16
CA VAL A 113 -10.25 -4.16 3.50
C VAL A 113 -11.74 -4.49 3.61
N TYR A 114 -12.44 -4.59 2.49
CA TYR A 114 -13.88 -4.78 2.45
C TYR A 114 -14.31 -6.24 2.66
N HIS A 115 -15.50 -6.44 3.19
CA HIS A 115 -16.20 -7.71 3.09
C HIS A 115 -16.49 -7.99 1.62
N ASN A 116 -15.81 -8.98 1.03
CA ASN A 116 -15.92 -9.24 -0.40
C ASN A 116 -17.09 -10.17 -0.71
N ASN A 117 -18.14 -9.61 -1.32
CA ASN A 117 -19.33 -10.35 -1.78
C ASN A 117 -19.13 -10.99 -3.17
N GLU A 118 -17.95 -10.91 -3.76
CA GLU A 118 -17.64 -11.42 -5.12
C GLU A 118 -18.61 -10.91 -6.20
N TRP A 119 -19.12 -9.69 -6.03
CA TRP A 119 -20.02 -9.05 -7.01
C TRP A 119 -19.26 -8.22 -8.04
N GLU A 120 -19.94 -7.80 -9.11
CA GLU A 120 -19.31 -7.09 -10.23
C GLU A 120 -19.12 -5.57 -10.01
N TRP A 121 -19.74 -4.99 -8.98
CA TRP A 121 -19.65 -3.56 -8.67
C TRP A 121 -18.43 -3.22 -7.81
N GLY A 122 -17.92 -2.00 -7.99
CA GLY A 122 -16.86 -1.47 -7.13
C GLY A 122 -17.35 -1.21 -5.71
N TYR A 123 -16.50 -1.51 -4.71
CA TYR A 123 -16.77 -1.21 -3.31
C TYR A 123 -16.62 0.28 -3.04
N ARG A 124 -17.57 0.85 -2.28
CA ARG A 124 -17.56 2.24 -1.83
C ARG A 124 -16.96 2.35 -0.45
N GLU A 125 -16.55 3.57 -0.08
CA GLU A 125 -15.85 3.81 1.19
C GLU A 125 -16.71 3.53 2.44
N ASN A 126 -18.03 3.49 2.32
CA ASN A 126 -18.97 3.18 3.41
C ASN A 126 -19.35 1.69 3.50
N GLU A 127 -18.81 0.83 2.63
CA GLU A 127 -19.07 -0.61 2.71
C GLU A 127 -18.36 -1.26 3.92
N PRO A 128 -18.90 -2.40 4.42
CA PRO A 128 -18.35 -3.08 5.61
C PRO A 128 -16.89 -3.50 5.43
N LEU A 129 -16.09 -3.24 6.47
CA LEU A 129 -14.70 -3.63 6.55
C LEU A 129 -14.57 -5.02 7.20
N ASP A 130 -14.24 -6.04 6.41
CA ASP A 130 -14.06 -7.42 6.87
C ASP A 130 -13.21 -8.19 5.84
N GLY A 131 -11.93 -7.86 5.75
CA GLY A 131 -10.99 -8.55 4.87
C GLY A 131 -10.87 -10.03 5.23
N PHE A 132 -10.85 -10.92 4.23
CA PHE A 132 -11.00 -12.35 4.39
C PHE A 132 -9.74 -13.04 4.98
N ASP A 133 -8.57 -12.76 4.42
CA ASP A 133 -7.31 -13.38 4.85
C ASP A 133 -6.61 -12.54 5.95
N PRO A 134 -5.59 -13.09 6.65
CA PRO A 134 -4.94 -12.37 7.76
C PRO A 134 -4.33 -11.02 7.34
N TYR A 135 -3.80 -10.88 6.10
CA TYR A 135 -3.34 -9.59 5.59
C TYR A 135 -4.49 -8.62 5.40
N SER A 136 -5.52 -9.03 4.67
CA SER A 136 -6.70 -8.22 4.36
C SER A 136 -7.41 -7.78 5.64
N ASN A 137 -7.61 -8.71 6.57
CA ASN A 137 -8.24 -8.43 7.87
C ASN A 137 -7.37 -7.50 8.73
N SER A 138 -6.05 -7.70 8.76
CA SER A 138 -5.16 -6.78 9.49
C SER A 138 -5.22 -5.34 8.95
N LYS A 139 -5.44 -5.17 7.64
CA LYS A 139 -5.64 -3.86 7.04
C LYS A 139 -7.03 -3.28 7.35
N SER A 140 -8.09 -4.12 7.42
CA SER A 140 -9.39 -3.70 7.95
C SER A 140 -9.27 -3.22 9.40
N CYS A 141 -8.55 -3.96 10.24
CA CYS A 141 -8.28 -3.54 11.62
C CYS A 141 -7.48 -2.22 11.69
N SER A 142 -6.50 -2.03 10.79
CA SER A 142 -5.74 -0.76 10.68
C SER A 142 -6.66 0.42 10.35
N GLU A 143 -7.66 0.24 9.47
CA GLU A 143 -8.71 1.22 9.20
C GLU A 143 -9.51 1.54 10.46
N LEU A 144 -10.03 0.51 11.14
CA LEU A 144 -10.84 0.67 12.35
C LEU A 144 -10.06 1.35 13.48
N VAL A 145 -8.78 1.03 13.65
CA VAL A 145 -7.90 1.74 14.59
C VAL A 145 -7.77 3.21 14.21
N THR A 146 -7.55 3.51 12.93
CA THR A 146 -7.42 4.89 12.44
C THR A 146 -8.72 5.68 12.68
N HIS A 147 -9.89 5.07 12.38
CA HIS A 147 -11.21 5.65 12.66
C HIS A 147 -11.40 5.95 14.14
N SER A 148 -11.03 4.99 15.00
CA SER A 148 -11.14 5.16 16.46
C SER A 148 -10.28 6.31 16.96
N TYR A 149 -9.02 6.40 16.50
CA TYR A 149 -8.13 7.49 16.88
C TYR A 149 -8.63 8.86 16.40
N LYS A 150 -9.09 8.95 15.15
CA LYS A 150 -9.69 10.17 14.60
C LYS A 150 -10.83 10.66 15.47
N ASN A 151 -11.79 9.78 15.79
CA ASN A 151 -12.98 10.15 16.52
C ASN A 151 -12.70 10.45 18.01
N SER A 152 -11.74 9.73 18.62
CA SER A 152 -11.50 9.82 20.07
C SER A 152 -10.50 10.90 20.47
N PHE A 153 -9.53 11.21 19.60
CA PHE A 153 -8.39 12.08 19.96
C PHE A 153 -8.21 13.28 19.04
N PHE A 154 -8.85 13.29 17.87
CA PHE A 154 -8.69 14.33 16.85
C PHE A 154 -10.03 14.84 16.30
N ALA A 155 -11.10 14.66 17.07
CA ALA A 155 -12.44 15.12 16.71
C ALA A 155 -12.55 16.66 16.56
N ASP A 156 -11.61 17.39 17.16
CA ASP A 156 -11.47 18.83 17.04
C ASP A 156 -10.74 19.28 15.76
N ASN A 157 -10.40 18.34 14.87
CA ASN A 157 -9.60 18.56 13.67
C ASN A 157 -8.19 19.15 13.94
N SER A 158 -7.65 18.94 15.14
CA SER A 158 -6.28 19.35 15.48
C SER A 158 -5.23 18.68 14.59
N VAL A 159 -5.52 17.45 14.13
CA VAL A 159 -4.79 16.74 13.09
C VAL A 159 -5.79 16.17 12.09
N ALA A 160 -5.62 16.47 10.81
CA ALA A 160 -6.42 15.89 9.73
C ALA A 160 -5.98 14.44 9.46
N ILE A 161 -6.90 13.49 9.63
CA ILE A 161 -6.62 12.06 9.50
C ILE A 161 -7.47 11.44 8.40
N SER A 162 -6.79 10.82 7.42
CA SER A 162 -7.44 10.08 6.33
C SER A 162 -6.86 8.68 6.17
N THR A 163 -7.63 7.83 5.48
CA THR A 163 -7.11 6.58 4.91
C THR A 163 -7.24 6.59 3.39
N ALA A 164 -6.32 5.89 2.72
CA ALA A 164 -6.35 5.69 1.28
C ALA A 164 -6.28 4.20 0.97
N ARG A 165 -7.34 3.67 0.35
CA ARG A 165 -7.52 2.26 0.01
C ARG A 165 -7.13 2.06 -1.45
N ALA A 166 -5.89 1.63 -1.67
CA ALA A 166 -5.37 1.48 -3.03
C ALA A 166 -5.47 0.03 -3.52
N GLY A 167 -5.75 -0.10 -4.81
CA GLY A 167 -5.72 -1.38 -5.53
C GLY A 167 -4.29 -1.87 -5.81
N ASN A 168 -4.17 -2.78 -6.78
CA ASN A 168 -2.90 -3.38 -7.15
C ASN A 168 -1.97 -2.37 -7.84
N VAL A 169 -0.86 -2.05 -7.21
CA VAL A 169 0.10 -1.05 -7.69
C VAL A 169 1.24 -1.72 -8.44
N ILE A 170 1.55 -1.22 -9.64
CA ILE A 170 2.64 -1.68 -10.50
C ILE A 170 3.62 -0.52 -10.70
N GLY A 171 4.92 -0.78 -10.54
CA GLY A 171 5.95 0.24 -10.79
C GLY A 171 7.33 -0.34 -11.02
N GLY A 172 8.17 0.42 -11.68
CA GLY A 172 9.58 0.07 -11.85
C GLY A 172 10.29 -0.02 -10.50
N GLY A 173 11.27 -0.93 -10.40
CA GLY A 173 12.04 -1.13 -9.19
C GLY A 173 11.38 -2.02 -8.13
N ASP A 174 10.26 -2.67 -8.45
CA ASP A 174 9.70 -3.75 -7.62
C ASP A 174 10.38 -5.08 -7.99
N PHE A 175 11.04 -5.68 -7.00
CA PHE A 175 11.73 -6.97 -7.15
C PHE A 175 11.13 -8.05 -6.23
N ALA A 176 10.01 -7.77 -5.57
CA ALA A 176 9.38 -8.71 -4.65
C ALA A 176 8.92 -9.99 -5.36
N ARG A 177 8.92 -11.11 -4.62
CA ARG A 177 8.34 -12.38 -5.07
C ARG A 177 6.83 -12.35 -4.87
N ASP A 178 6.14 -13.25 -5.56
CA ASP A 178 4.68 -13.40 -5.49
C ASP A 178 3.89 -12.16 -5.92
N ARG A 179 4.50 -11.33 -6.77
CA ARG A 179 3.87 -10.20 -7.45
C ARG A 179 3.92 -10.41 -8.95
N ILE A 180 2.78 -10.19 -9.61
CA ILE A 180 2.60 -10.59 -11.02
C ILE A 180 3.65 -10.00 -11.96
N ILE A 181 3.89 -8.70 -11.97
CA ILE A 181 4.84 -8.08 -12.92
C ILE A 181 6.29 -8.44 -12.61
N PRO A 182 6.79 -8.38 -11.37
CA PRO A 182 8.11 -8.90 -11.04
C PRO A 182 8.32 -10.37 -11.42
N ASP A 183 7.29 -11.23 -11.23
CA ASP A 183 7.37 -12.64 -11.62
C ASP A 183 7.39 -12.81 -13.14
N CYS A 184 6.60 -12.04 -13.88
CA CYS A 184 6.66 -11.99 -15.35
C CYS A 184 8.06 -11.62 -15.84
N VAL A 185 8.66 -10.55 -15.29
CA VAL A 185 10.01 -10.11 -15.66
C VAL A 185 11.07 -11.19 -15.37
N ARG A 186 10.98 -11.85 -14.19
CA ARG A 186 11.92 -12.93 -13.84
C ARG A 186 11.83 -14.10 -14.79
N ALA A 187 10.60 -14.56 -15.10
CA ALA A 187 10.37 -15.68 -16.01
C ALA A 187 10.86 -15.36 -17.42
N ALA A 188 10.51 -14.17 -17.94
CA ALA A 188 10.92 -13.72 -19.27
C ALA A 188 12.45 -13.62 -19.41
N LYS A 189 13.17 -13.05 -18.41
CA LYS A 189 14.63 -13.01 -18.38
C LYS A 189 15.26 -14.41 -18.35
N GLN A 190 14.60 -15.38 -17.73
CA GLN A 190 15.05 -16.78 -17.67
C GLN A 190 14.62 -17.59 -18.90
N LYS A 191 13.90 -17.00 -19.85
CA LYS A 191 13.31 -17.67 -21.02
C LYS A 191 12.43 -18.86 -20.63
N LYS A 192 11.66 -18.70 -19.54
CA LYS A 192 10.69 -19.68 -19.03
C LYS A 192 9.28 -19.16 -19.22
N PRO A 193 8.26 -20.03 -19.36
CA PRO A 193 6.87 -19.60 -19.31
C PRO A 193 6.56 -18.89 -18.00
N ILE A 194 5.74 -17.85 -18.07
CA ILE A 194 5.24 -17.16 -16.89
C ILE A 194 4.14 -18.04 -16.27
N VAL A 195 4.24 -18.32 -14.98
CA VAL A 195 3.23 -19.11 -14.26
C VAL A 195 2.18 -18.16 -13.68
N VAL A 196 0.94 -18.26 -14.16
CA VAL A 196 -0.22 -17.52 -13.65
C VAL A 196 -1.14 -18.48 -12.91
N ARG A 197 -1.39 -18.21 -11.63
CA ARG A 197 -2.16 -19.11 -10.74
C ARG A 197 -3.67 -18.91 -10.89
N ASN A 198 -4.13 -17.66 -10.96
CA ASN A 198 -5.55 -17.32 -11.17
C ASN A 198 -5.66 -16.26 -12.28
N PRO A 199 -5.67 -16.69 -13.57
CA PRO A 199 -5.73 -15.77 -14.70
C PRO A 199 -7.10 -15.06 -14.83
N TYR A 200 -8.13 -15.59 -14.18
CA TYR A 200 -9.50 -15.08 -14.29
C TYR A 200 -9.85 -14.00 -13.27
N SER A 201 -9.00 -13.83 -12.26
CA SER A 201 -9.23 -12.81 -11.23
C SER A 201 -9.13 -11.40 -11.78
N THR A 202 -10.18 -10.60 -11.61
CA THR A 202 -10.23 -9.17 -11.98
C THR A 202 -9.66 -8.32 -10.86
N ARG A 203 -8.78 -7.38 -11.22
CA ARG A 203 -8.09 -6.50 -10.28
C ARG A 203 -7.98 -5.07 -10.78
N PRO A 204 -8.01 -4.08 -9.89
CA PRO A 204 -7.79 -2.67 -10.20
C PRO A 204 -6.27 -2.37 -10.26
N TYR A 205 -5.63 -2.79 -11.37
CA TYR A 205 -4.20 -2.50 -11.57
C TYR A 205 -3.99 -1.03 -11.92
N GLN A 206 -3.00 -0.41 -11.27
CA GLN A 206 -2.65 0.98 -11.52
C GLN A 206 -1.13 1.20 -11.47
N HIS A 207 -0.65 2.20 -12.21
CA HIS A 207 0.76 2.57 -12.14
C HIS A 207 1.08 3.27 -10.82
N VAL A 208 2.26 3.04 -10.26
CA VAL A 208 2.67 3.54 -8.93
C VAL A 208 2.51 5.06 -8.77
N LEU A 209 2.65 5.83 -9.83
CA LEU A 209 2.50 7.29 -9.78
C LEU A 209 1.06 7.72 -9.51
N GLU A 210 0.06 6.98 -10.00
CA GLU A 210 -1.36 7.30 -9.79
C GLU A 210 -1.72 7.37 -8.29
N PRO A 211 -1.55 6.30 -7.51
CA PRO A 211 -1.87 6.36 -6.09
C PRO A 211 -0.95 7.31 -5.33
N LEU A 212 0.32 7.48 -5.73
CA LEU A 212 1.21 8.41 -5.05
C LEU A 212 0.77 9.86 -5.21
N PHE A 213 0.32 10.27 -6.40
CA PHE A 213 -0.24 11.60 -6.59
C PHE A 213 -1.55 11.79 -5.82
N ALA A 214 -2.43 10.77 -5.79
CA ALA A 214 -3.63 10.82 -4.96
C ALA A 214 -3.28 10.99 -3.47
N TYR A 215 -2.29 10.27 -2.94
CA TYR A 215 -1.84 10.41 -1.55
C TYR A 215 -1.29 11.80 -1.26
N LEU A 216 -0.51 12.36 -2.18
CA LEU A 216 0.02 13.72 -2.03
C LEU A 216 -1.10 14.76 -2.06
N MET A 217 -2.07 14.61 -2.96
CA MET A 217 -3.25 15.50 -3.04
C MET A 217 -4.08 15.44 -1.76
N ILE A 218 -4.39 14.24 -1.25
CA ILE A 218 -5.13 14.07 0.01
C ILE A 218 -4.35 14.74 1.15
N ALA A 219 -3.05 14.46 1.28
CA ALA A 219 -2.23 15.00 2.36
C ALA A 219 -2.14 16.52 2.31
N GLN A 220 -2.01 17.12 1.11
CA GLN A 220 -2.00 18.56 0.92
C GLN A 220 -3.36 19.18 1.24
N ARG A 221 -4.43 18.65 0.63
CA ARG A 221 -5.78 19.21 0.81
C ARG A 221 -6.22 19.20 2.26
N GLN A 222 -6.02 18.09 2.96
CA GLN A 222 -6.38 18.00 4.38
C GLN A 222 -5.46 18.82 5.30
N TYR A 223 -4.22 19.13 4.87
CA TYR A 223 -3.34 20.05 5.57
C TYR A 223 -3.86 21.48 5.49
N GLU A 224 -4.39 21.88 4.32
CA GLU A 224 -4.97 23.19 4.07
C GLU A 224 -6.37 23.33 4.68
N ASP A 225 -7.20 22.28 4.57
CA ASP A 225 -8.57 22.21 5.07
C ASP A 225 -8.83 20.86 5.74
N PRO A 226 -8.75 20.77 7.08
CA PRO A 226 -9.00 19.52 7.80
C PRO A 226 -10.39 18.91 7.59
N SER A 227 -11.37 19.66 7.10
CA SER A 227 -12.74 19.17 6.89
C SER A 227 -12.84 18.15 5.76
N VAL A 228 -11.85 18.10 4.84
CA VAL A 228 -11.80 17.12 3.75
C VAL A 228 -11.17 15.81 4.17
N ALA A 229 -10.69 15.70 5.42
CA ALA A 229 -10.09 14.47 5.91
C ALA A 229 -11.16 13.37 6.04
N ASP A 230 -10.98 12.27 5.25
CA ASP A 230 -11.96 11.19 5.14
C ASP A 230 -11.32 9.90 4.64
N TRP A 231 -12.13 8.91 4.31
CA TRP A 231 -11.74 7.63 3.73
C TRP A 231 -11.86 7.73 2.21
N TYR A 232 -10.82 7.30 1.49
CA TYR A 232 -10.76 7.43 0.03
C TYR A 232 -10.37 6.11 -0.63
N ASN A 233 -11.14 5.71 -1.63
CA ASN A 233 -10.72 4.70 -2.58
C ASN A 233 -9.77 5.33 -3.62
N VAL A 234 -8.70 4.61 -3.96
CA VAL A 234 -7.71 5.05 -4.94
C VAL A 234 -7.45 3.93 -5.93
N GLY A 235 -7.95 4.08 -7.14
CA GLY A 235 -7.86 3.06 -8.16
C GLY A 235 -8.16 3.60 -9.56
N PRO A 236 -8.00 2.77 -10.59
CA PRO A 236 -8.39 3.10 -11.95
C PRO A 236 -9.92 3.13 -12.08
N ASP A 237 -10.39 3.71 -13.17
CA ASP A 237 -11.78 3.59 -13.57
C ASP A 237 -12.19 2.12 -13.73
N GLU A 238 -13.47 1.84 -13.56
CA GLU A 238 -13.99 0.47 -13.60
C GLU A 238 -13.69 -0.24 -14.93
N CYS A 239 -13.75 0.48 -16.05
CA CYS A 239 -13.45 -0.02 -17.38
C CYS A 239 -11.98 -0.44 -17.59
N ASP A 240 -11.07 0.06 -16.75
CA ASP A 240 -9.64 -0.26 -16.79
C ASP A 240 -9.25 -1.42 -15.87
N CYS A 241 -10.20 -1.93 -15.07
CA CYS A 241 -9.99 -3.14 -14.31
C CYS A 241 -9.90 -4.35 -15.25
N VAL A 242 -8.80 -5.08 -15.17
CA VAL A 242 -8.54 -6.21 -16.08
C VAL A 242 -8.28 -7.50 -15.32
N THR A 243 -8.46 -8.63 -16.00
CA THR A 243 -8.07 -9.93 -15.43
C THR A 243 -6.56 -10.07 -15.41
N THR A 244 -6.04 -10.87 -14.47
CA THR A 244 -4.61 -11.18 -14.37
C THR A 244 -4.07 -11.82 -15.66
N GLY A 245 -4.88 -12.66 -16.33
CA GLY A 245 -4.54 -13.22 -17.64
C GLY A 245 -4.38 -12.14 -18.70
N LYS A 246 -5.33 -11.20 -18.80
CA LYS A 246 -5.26 -10.07 -19.74
C LYS A 246 -4.01 -9.21 -19.51
N LEU A 247 -3.69 -8.91 -18.25
CA LEU A 247 -2.45 -8.18 -17.92
C LEU A 247 -1.21 -8.95 -18.39
N THR A 248 -1.20 -10.28 -18.20
CA THR A 248 -0.06 -11.12 -18.60
C THR A 248 0.05 -11.21 -20.13
N ASP A 249 -1.08 -11.25 -20.85
CA ASP A 249 -1.08 -11.18 -22.33
C ASP A 249 -0.48 -9.87 -22.83
N LEU A 250 -0.85 -8.74 -22.22
CA LEU A 250 -0.28 -7.43 -22.53
C LEU A 250 1.23 -7.41 -22.27
N PHE A 251 1.67 -7.96 -21.14
CA PHE A 251 3.08 -8.09 -20.83
C PHE A 251 3.82 -8.91 -21.88
N CYS A 252 3.33 -10.10 -22.26
CA CYS A 252 3.94 -10.97 -23.24
C CYS A 252 4.05 -10.29 -24.61
N ASN A 253 2.99 -9.61 -25.05
CA ASN A 253 2.97 -8.89 -26.32
C ASN A 253 3.97 -7.75 -26.37
N ILE A 254 4.11 -6.98 -25.27
CA ILE A 254 5.06 -5.85 -25.19
C ILE A 254 6.49 -6.34 -25.04
N TRP A 255 6.74 -7.38 -24.24
CA TRP A 255 8.07 -7.95 -24.05
C TRP A 255 8.61 -8.57 -25.32
N GLY A 256 7.75 -9.21 -26.12
CA GLY A 256 8.13 -9.88 -27.37
C GLY A 256 8.96 -11.15 -27.15
N ASN A 257 9.82 -11.47 -28.12
CA ASN A 257 10.76 -12.60 -28.07
C ASN A 257 10.12 -13.98 -27.77
N GLY A 258 8.84 -14.17 -28.10
CA GLY A 258 8.14 -15.45 -27.92
C GLY A 258 7.87 -15.81 -26.46
N VAL A 259 7.84 -14.84 -25.54
CA VAL A 259 7.46 -15.07 -24.15
C VAL A 259 6.00 -15.50 -24.08
N THR A 260 5.73 -16.56 -23.35
CA THR A 260 4.41 -17.13 -23.14
C THR A 260 4.10 -17.28 -21.66
N TRP A 261 2.85 -17.52 -21.35
CA TRP A 261 2.44 -17.87 -19.99
C TRP A 261 1.59 -19.14 -19.98
N GLU A 262 1.51 -19.77 -18.81
CA GLU A 262 0.71 -20.96 -18.58
C GLU A 262 -0.13 -20.78 -17.32
N ASN A 263 -1.36 -21.30 -17.36
CA ASN A 263 -2.21 -21.41 -16.19
C ASN A 263 -1.78 -22.63 -15.38
N ARG A 264 -1.27 -22.40 -14.18
CA ARG A 264 -1.03 -23.47 -13.20
C ARG A 264 -1.83 -23.16 -11.96
N TRP A 265 -3.02 -23.72 -11.90
CA TRP A 265 -3.75 -23.78 -10.65
C TRP A 265 -2.90 -24.59 -9.64
N VAL A 266 -2.55 -23.96 -8.53
CA VAL A 266 -1.88 -24.59 -7.41
C VAL A 266 -2.80 -24.41 -6.22
N ASP A 267 -3.08 -25.48 -5.48
CA ASP A 267 -3.75 -25.36 -4.18
C ASP A 267 -2.99 -24.33 -3.33
N GLY A 268 -3.66 -23.29 -2.98
CA GLY A 268 -3.08 -22.13 -2.29
C GLY A 268 -4.13 -21.41 -1.43
N PRO A 269 -3.73 -20.38 -0.71
CA PRO A 269 -4.67 -19.56 0.02
C PRO A 269 -5.76 -19.00 -0.89
N HIS A 270 -6.94 -18.77 -0.33
CA HIS A 270 -8.06 -18.16 -1.03
C HIS A 270 -7.63 -16.83 -1.67
N GLU A 271 -7.91 -16.68 -2.96
CA GLU A 271 -7.75 -15.43 -3.70
C GLU A 271 -9.12 -15.02 -4.24
N ALA A 272 -9.58 -13.81 -3.92
CA ALA A 272 -10.81 -13.26 -4.44
C ALA A 272 -10.82 -13.32 -5.99
N ASN A 273 -11.96 -13.67 -6.59
CA ASN A 273 -12.09 -13.68 -8.05
C ASN A 273 -12.38 -12.29 -8.59
N PHE A 274 -13.10 -11.49 -7.81
CA PHE A 274 -13.55 -10.18 -8.23
C PHE A 274 -13.25 -9.13 -7.16
N LEU A 275 -12.55 -8.08 -7.53
CA LEU A 275 -12.28 -6.95 -6.64
C LEU A 275 -12.12 -5.69 -7.47
N LYS A 276 -13.01 -4.74 -7.24
CA LYS A 276 -12.98 -3.40 -7.82
C LYS A 276 -13.28 -2.36 -6.75
N LEU A 277 -12.89 -1.13 -7.00
CA LEU A 277 -13.21 0.03 -6.18
C LEU A 277 -14.09 1.00 -6.96
N ASP A 278 -15.08 1.57 -6.31
CA ASP A 278 -15.76 2.77 -6.78
C ASP A 278 -14.93 3.98 -6.29
N CYS A 279 -14.32 4.68 -7.22
CA CYS A 279 -13.47 5.84 -6.97
C CYS A 279 -14.16 7.15 -7.37
N SER A 280 -15.47 7.19 -7.38
CA SER A 280 -16.27 8.36 -7.80
C SER A 280 -16.27 9.52 -6.80
N LYS A 281 -15.80 9.30 -5.55
CA LYS A 281 -15.64 10.32 -4.52
C LYS A 281 -14.44 11.19 -4.83
#